data_e2232528dbdc04a0e812bc856ba3c1a6
#
_entry.id   e2232528dbdc04a0e812bc856ba3c1a6
#
_cell.length_a   1.000
_cell.length_b   1.000
_cell.length_c   1.000
_cell.angle_alpha   90.00
_cell.angle_beta   90.00
_cell.angle_gamma   90.00
#
_symmetry.space_group_name_H-M   'P 1'
#
loop_
_entity.id
_entity.type
_entity.pdbx_description
1 polymer ?
#
loop_
_entity_poly.entity_id
_entity_poly.type
_entity_poly.pdbx_seq_one_letter_code
_entity_poly.pdbx_strand_id
1 'polypeptide(L)'
;FNPGELLGCVSGELGLRKILEDLGHTLVVTSDKDSDGCTADKELIDADIVISQPFWPYYLTRKRIESAPNLKMAITAGIGSDHVDLQAAMDHKVDVVEVTYCNSRSVAEHIVMMIISMVRDYHNQHAIAKSGGWNIADAVQRSYDVEGMHIGTVAAGRIGLDALRKMKPFDTHLHYFDRHRLPDSIEKELNLTFHESVESMVKVCDVVTINCPLHPETEHLFNDELISKMKKGAYIVNTARGKICDKDAIARAIESGQLSGYAGDVWFPQPAPNDHVWRSCLLYTSPSPRDVP
;
A
#
# COMPACT_ATOMS: atom_id res chain seq x y z
N PHE A 1 13.19 -12.37 -7.26
CA PHE A 1 12.86 -11.10 -7.93
C PHE A 1 14.08 -10.65 -8.73
N ASN A 2 13.94 -10.47 -10.05
CA ASN A 2 15.01 -9.96 -10.90
C ASN A 2 14.71 -8.49 -11.22
N PRO A 3 15.46 -7.54 -10.65
CA PRO A 3 15.24 -6.11 -10.88
C PRO A 3 15.32 -5.72 -12.37
N GLY A 4 16.08 -6.47 -13.17
CA GLY A 4 16.20 -6.23 -14.62
C GLY A 4 14.89 -6.42 -15.38
N GLU A 5 13.95 -7.23 -14.87
CA GLU A 5 12.65 -7.43 -15.50
C GLU A 5 11.73 -6.21 -15.37
N LEU A 6 11.78 -5.50 -14.23
CA LEU A 6 11.05 -4.23 -14.07
C LEU A 6 11.56 -3.13 -15.01
N LEU A 7 12.84 -3.14 -15.29
CA LEU A 7 13.44 -2.18 -16.24
C LEU A 7 13.04 -2.47 -17.69
N GLY A 8 12.54 -3.68 -17.98
CA GLY A 8 12.03 -4.06 -19.30
C GLY A 8 10.84 -3.21 -19.77
N CYS A 9 10.02 -2.69 -18.84
CA CYS A 9 8.90 -1.79 -19.17
C CYS A 9 9.36 -0.44 -19.75
N VAL A 10 10.62 -0.07 -19.56
CA VAL A 10 11.23 1.15 -20.10
C VAL A 10 11.59 0.98 -21.60
N SER A 11 11.67 -0.26 -22.07
CA SER A 11 12.09 -0.63 -23.43
C SER A 11 10.87 -0.95 -24.32
N GLY A 12 11.05 -0.92 -25.65
CA GLY A 12 10.01 -1.23 -26.61
C GLY A 12 9.31 0.01 -27.19
N GLU A 13 8.35 -0.20 -28.08
CA GLU A 13 7.69 0.89 -28.84
C GLU A 13 6.90 1.87 -27.96
N LEU A 14 6.27 1.37 -26.91
CA LEU A 14 5.57 2.19 -25.93
C LEU A 14 6.45 2.54 -24.72
N GLY A 15 7.73 2.16 -24.78
CA GLY A 15 8.65 2.36 -23.69
C GLY A 15 9.09 3.81 -23.54
N LEU A 16 9.33 4.21 -22.29
CA LEU A 16 9.76 5.56 -21.95
C LEU A 16 11.06 5.95 -22.66
N ARG A 17 12.00 5.01 -22.90
CA ARG A 17 13.26 5.25 -23.58
C ARG A 17 13.06 5.84 -24.95
N LYS A 18 12.25 5.18 -25.80
CA LYS A 18 12.01 5.66 -27.16
C LYS A 18 11.41 7.06 -27.16
N ILE A 19 10.43 7.31 -26.29
CA ILE A 19 9.76 8.62 -26.19
C ILE A 19 10.76 9.72 -25.83
N LEU A 20 11.62 9.48 -24.85
CA LEU A 20 12.57 10.48 -24.37
C LEU A 20 13.72 10.71 -25.35
N GLU A 21 14.26 9.64 -25.95
CA GLU A 21 15.37 9.73 -26.92
C GLU A 21 14.91 10.38 -28.23
N ASP A 22 13.69 10.11 -28.69
CA ASP A 22 13.09 10.79 -29.86
C ASP A 22 12.90 12.32 -29.62
N LEU A 23 12.74 12.73 -28.35
CA LEU A 23 12.69 14.14 -27.95
C LEU A 23 14.08 14.75 -27.67
N GLY A 24 15.15 14.01 -27.88
CA GLY A 24 16.53 14.46 -27.69
C GLY A 24 17.05 14.40 -26.25
N HIS A 25 16.38 13.67 -25.37
CA HIS A 25 16.83 13.44 -24.00
C HIS A 25 17.70 12.20 -23.90
N THR A 26 18.59 12.17 -22.90
CA THR A 26 19.36 10.98 -22.54
C THR A 26 18.68 10.27 -21.37
N LEU A 27 18.33 8.99 -21.53
CA LEU A 27 17.78 8.16 -20.47
C LEU A 27 18.80 7.14 -20.00
N VAL A 28 19.24 7.27 -18.73
CA VAL A 28 20.05 6.28 -18.03
C VAL A 28 19.15 5.45 -17.12
N VAL A 29 19.23 4.13 -17.18
CA VAL A 29 18.43 3.20 -16.39
C VAL A 29 19.35 2.30 -15.59
N THR A 30 19.18 2.25 -14.28
CA THR A 30 20.00 1.41 -13.39
C THR A 30 19.16 0.79 -12.28
N SER A 31 19.53 -0.42 -11.86
CA SER A 31 19.02 -1.08 -10.65
C SER A 31 20.00 -1.01 -9.48
N ASP A 32 21.23 -0.55 -9.72
CA ASP A 32 22.26 -0.37 -8.69
C ASP A 32 22.03 0.98 -7.98
N LYS A 33 21.34 0.94 -6.82
CA LYS A 33 20.76 2.12 -6.16
C LYS A 33 20.85 2.12 -4.63
N ASP A 34 21.21 0.98 -4.01
CA ASP A 34 21.03 0.80 -2.57
C ASP A 34 22.25 1.23 -1.73
N SER A 35 23.45 1.09 -2.26
CA SER A 35 24.70 1.47 -1.56
C SER A 35 25.11 2.92 -1.84
N ASP A 36 25.85 3.51 -0.91
CA ASP A 36 26.52 4.81 -1.15
C ASP A 36 27.53 4.67 -2.29
N GLY A 37 27.51 5.62 -3.22
CA GLY A 37 28.37 5.63 -4.39
C GLY A 37 28.02 4.59 -5.45
N CYS A 38 26.80 4.04 -5.41
CA CYS A 38 26.25 3.16 -6.43
C CYS A 38 26.16 3.86 -7.80
N THR A 39 25.78 3.10 -8.83
CA THR A 39 25.62 3.67 -10.18
C THR A 39 24.59 4.79 -10.20
N ALA A 40 23.46 4.64 -9.50
CA ALA A 40 22.45 5.69 -9.42
C ALA A 40 23.00 6.99 -8.80
N ASP A 41 23.86 6.90 -7.78
CA ASP A 41 24.48 8.10 -7.18
C ASP A 41 25.42 8.83 -8.16
N LYS A 42 26.16 8.08 -8.99
CA LYS A 42 27.06 8.64 -9.98
C LYS A 42 26.31 9.35 -11.10
N GLU A 43 25.28 8.72 -11.62
CA GLU A 43 24.43 9.27 -12.69
C GLU A 43 23.59 10.46 -12.21
N LEU A 44 23.24 10.49 -10.92
CA LEU A 44 22.46 11.57 -10.33
C LEU A 44 23.19 12.92 -10.37
N ILE A 45 24.54 12.93 -10.32
CA ILE A 45 25.35 14.17 -10.27
C ILE A 45 25.05 15.09 -11.46
N ASP A 46 24.88 14.51 -12.65
CA ASP A 46 24.63 15.26 -13.88
C ASP A 46 23.16 15.22 -14.32
N ALA A 47 22.27 14.58 -13.54
CA ALA A 47 20.88 14.42 -13.90
C ALA A 47 20.07 15.71 -13.73
N ASP A 48 19.24 16.05 -14.70
CA ASP A 48 18.22 17.09 -14.59
C ASP A 48 16.94 16.55 -13.91
N ILE A 49 16.61 15.27 -14.15
CA ILE A 49 15.37 14.62 -13.67
C ILE A 49 15.74 13.22 -13.17
N VAL A 50 15.22 12.87 -12.00
CA VAL A 50 15.26 11.50 -11.49
C VAL A 50 13.86 10.90 -11.48
N ILE A 51 13.73 9.67 -11.96
CA ILE A 51 12.48 8.90 -11.90
C ILE A 51 12.72 7.71 -10.99
N SER A 52 11.96 7.63 -9.92
CA SER A 52 12.01 6.52 -8.97
C SER A 52 10.59 6.00 -8.72
N GLN A 53 10.46 4.75 -8.30
CA GLN A 53 9.16 4.18 -7.96
C GLN A 53 9.06 3.93 -6.45
N PRO A 54 7.87 4.06 -5.83
CA PRO A 54 7.73 4.05 -4.38
C PRO A 54 7.83 2.65 -3.75
N PHE A 55 7.77 1.57 -4.55
CA PHE A 55 7.72 0.18 -4.04
C PHE A 55 9.08 -0.49 -3.97
N TRP A 56 10.04 0.00 -4.71
CA TRP A 56 11.45 -0.36 -4.65
C TRP A 56 12.29 0.87 -4.93
N PRO A 57 12.25 1.85 -4.02
CA PRO A 57 12.69 3.20 -4.31
C PRO A 57 14.20 3.33 -4.36
N TYR A 58 14.66 4.29 -5.15
CA TYR A 58 15.90 4.98 -4.92
C TYR A 58 15.60 6.10 -3.91
N TYR A 59 16.09 5.96 -2.68
CA TYR A 59 15.85 6.94 -1.63
C TYR A 59 16.59 8.24 -1.93
N LEU A 60 15.85 9.27 -2.30
CA LEU A 60 16.41 10.59 -2.61
C LEU A 60 16.56 11.40 -1.30
N THR A 61 17.63 11.07 -0.57
CA THR A 61 17.98 11.70 0.70
C THR A 61 18.53 13.11 0.49
N ARG A 62 18.59 13.93 1.56
CA ARG A 62 19.24 15.25 1.54
C ARG A 62 20.63 15.19 0.92
N LYS A 63 21.49 14.27 1.37
CA LYS A 63 22.83 14.07 0.84
C LYS A 63 22.86 13.88 -0.69
N ARG A 64 21.93 13.09 -1.22
CA ARG A 64 21.80 12.82 -2.66
C ARG A 64 21.32 14.05 -3.42
N ILE A 65 20.35 14.79 -2.89
CA ILE A 65 19.88 16.04 -3.49
C ILE A 65 21.00 17.07 -3.52
N GLU A 66 21.74 17.23 -2.44
CA GLU A 66 22.88 18.16 -2.35
C GLU A 66 24.03 17.81 -3.30
N SER A 67 24.18 16.53 -3.67
CA SER A 67 25.19 16.09 -4.64
C SER A 67 24.78 16.27 -6.10
N ALA A 68 23.54 16.69 -6.37
CA ALA A 68 22.94 16.79 -7.70
C ALA A 68 22.60 18.25 -8.08
N PRO A 69 23.60 19.09 -8.43
CA PRO A 69 23.40 20.52 -8.62
C PRO A 69 22.50 20.88 -9.81
N ASN A 70 22.33 19.95 -10.77
CA ASN A 70 21.51 20.14 -11.96
C ASN A 70 20.07 19.63 -11.78
N LEU A 71 19.77 18.91 -10.67
CA LEU A 71 18.48 18.28 -10.47
C LEU A 71 17.37 19.31 -10.31
N LYS A 72 16.37 19.22 -11.18
CA LYS A 72 15.19 20.10 -11.23
C LYS A 72 13.92 19.41 -10.78
N MET A 73 13.84 18.09 -11.02
CA MET A 73 12.60 17.35 -10.76
C MET A 73 12.87 15.90 -10.31
N ALA A 74 12.11 15.47 -9.32
CA ALA A 74 12.01 14.09 -8.90
C ALA A 74 10.59 13.56 -9.21
N ILE A 75 10.49 12.56 -10.07
CA ILE A 75 9.23 11.95 -10.47
C ILE A 75 9.08 10.62 -9.73
N THR A 76 8.00 10.50 -8.97
CA THR A 76 7.58 9.21 -8.41
C THR A 76 6.70 8.49 -9.42
N ALA A 77 7.18 7.39 -9.97
CA ALA A 77 6.41 6.54 -10.88
C ALA A 77 5.39 5.69 -10.11
N GLY A 78 4.42 6.35 -9.52
CA GLY A 78 3.41 5.77 -8.65
C GLY A 78 2.81 6.82 -7.72
N ILE A 79 2.14 6.37 -6.66
CA ILE A 79 1.54 7.22 -5.63
C ILE A 79 2.36 7.11 -4.34
N GLY A 80 2.72 8.26 -3.79
CA GLY A 80 3.53 8.39 -2.58
C GLY A 80 4.99 8.74 -2.86
N SER A 81 5.48 9.76 -2.18
CA SER A 81 6.83 10.33 -2.30
C SER A 81 7.64 10.22 -1.00
N ASP A 82 7.25 9.30 -0.11
CA ASP A 82 7.89 9.06 1.18
C ASP A 82 9.37 8.61 1.10
N HIS A 83 9.85 8.27 -0.09
CA HIS A 83 11.26 7.97 -0.38
C HIS A 83 12.07 9.22 -0.80
N VAL A 84 11.45 10.39 -0.87
CA VAL A 84 12.10 11.67 -1.19
C VAL A 84 12.12 12.54 0.05
N ASP A 85 13.28 13.10 0.40
CA ASP A 85 13.38 14.16 1.42
C ASP A 85 12.76 15.45 0.88
N LEU A 86 11.47 15.63 1.17
CA LEU A 86 10.69 16.77 0.65
C LEU A 86 11.23 18.12 1.14
N GLN A 87 11.78 18.17 2.37
CA GLN A 87 12.36 19.42 2.88
C GLN A 87 13.63 19.77 2.11
N ALA A 88 14.51 18.78 1.86
CA ALA A 88 15.69 19.00 1.05
C ALA A 88 15.31 19.39 -0.40
N ALA A 89 14.30 18.76 -0.98
CA ALA A 89 13.82 19.13 -2.32
C ALA A 89 13.35 20.58 -2.38
N MET A 90 12.58 21.05 -1.40
CA MET A 90 12.18 22.46 -1.30
C MET A 90 13.37 23.40 -1.14
N ASP A 91 14.32 23.07 -0.26
CA ASP A 91 15.50 23.90 -0.01
C ASP A 91 16.35 24.07 -1.28
N HIS A 92 16.41 23.05 -2.14
CA HIS A 92 17.16 23.02 -3.39
C HIS A 92 16.34 23.33 -4.64
N LYS A 93 15.06 23.68 -4.50
CA LYS A 93 14.13 24.02 -5.59
C LYS A 93 13.94 22.86 -6.59
N VAL A 94 13.91 21.63 -6.08
CA VAL A 94 13.61 20.45 -6.84
C VAL A 94 12.10 20.18 -6.75
N ASP A 95 11.43 20.16 -7.90
CA ASP A 95 10.01 19.82 -7.96
C ASP A 95 9.81 18.32 -7.71
N VAL A 96 8.91 17.95 -6.81
CA VAL A 96 8.56 16.55 -6.55
C VAL A 96 7.16 16.28 -7.05
N VAL A 97 7.04 15.37 -8.02
CA VAL A 97 5.76 15.04 -8.65
C VAL A 97 5.47 13.55 -8.56
N GLU A 98 4.19 13.21 -8.44
CA GLU A 98 3.70 11.84 -8.39
C GLU A 98 2.83 11.55 -9.62
N VAL A 99 2.88 10.30 -10.12
CA VAL A 99 1.94 9.83 -11.15
C VAL A 99 0.64 9.44 -10.45
N THR A 100 -0.16 10.44 -10.13
CA THR A 100 -1.44 10.26 -9.48
C THR A 100 -2.46 9.64 -10.43
N TYR A 101 -3.43 8.88 -9.89
CA TYR A 101 -4.51 8.19 -10.62
C TYR A 101 -4.14 6.93 -11.40
N CYS A 102 -2.88 6.68 -11.70
CA CYS A 102 -2.48 5.59 -12.60
C CYS A 102 -2.98 4.21 -12.14
N ASN A 103 -2.97 3.95 -10.84
CA ASN A 103 -3.31 2.64 -10.28
C ASN A 103 -4.42 2.66 -9.21
N SER A 104 -5.09 3.78 -8.99
CA SER A 104 -6.08 3.91 -7.89
C SER A 104 -7.19 2.86 -7.98
N ARG A 105 -7.69 2.60 -9.20
CA ARG A 105 -8.72 1.58 -9.44
C ARG A 105 -8.20 0.16 -9.15
N SER A 106 -7.00 -0.16 -9.66
CA SER A 106 -6.38 -1.47 -9.45
C SER A 106 -6.16 -1.75 -7.96
N VAL A 107 -5.72 -0.73 -7.19
CA VAL A 107 -5.55 -0.86 -5.74
C VAL A 107 -6.91 -1.06 -5.05
N ALA A 108 -7.94 -0.32 -5.42
CA ALA A 108 -9.28 -0.49 -4.85
C ALA A 108 -9.85 -1.90 -5.13
N GLU A 109 -9.64 -2.44 -6.32
CA GLU A 109 -10.03 -3.82 -6.67
C GLU A 109 -9.22 -4.85 -5.88
N HIS A 110 -7.94 -4.60 -5.69
CA HIS A 110 -7.07 -5.45 -4.88
C HIS A 110 -7.50 -5.49 -3.40
N ILE A 111 -7.90 -4.33 -2.83
CA ILE A 111 -8.49 -4.25 -1.48
C ILE A 111 -9.73 -5.13 -1.37
N VAL A 112 -10.66 -5.01 -2.31
CA VAL A 112 -11.91 -5.80 -2.32
C VAL A 112 -11.60 -7.29 -2.41
N MET A 113 -10.70 -7.68 -3.31
CA MET A 113 -10.24 -9.07 -3.42
C MET A 113 -9.67 -9.59 -2.10
N MET A 114 -8.81 -8.81 -1.44
CA MET A 114 -8.21 -9.18 -0.15
C MET A 114 -9.26 -9.34 0.95
N ILE A 115 -10.21 -8.40 1.05
CA ILE A 115 -11.30 -8.47 2.03
C ILE A 115 -12.09 -9.76 1.85
N ILE A 116 -12.57 -10.03 0.65
CA ILE A 116 -13.39 -11.21 0.35
C ILE A 116 -12.57 -12.49 0.59
N SER A 117 -11.34 -12.54 0.11
CA SER A 117 -10.47 -13.72 0.27
C SER A 117 -10.18 -14.04 1.74
N MET A 118 -9.96 -13.02 2.58
CA MET A 118 -9.76 -13.19 4.01
C MET A 118 -11.01 -13.66 4.73
N VAL A 119 -12.12 -12.95 4.53
CA VAL A 119 -13.40 -13.25 5.21
C VAL A 119 -13.90 -14.63 4.82
N ARG A 120 -13.67 -15.06 3.57
CA ARG A 120 -14.01 -16.41 3.07
C ARG A 120 -12.96 -17.48 3.40
N ASP A 121 -11.85 -17.14 4.05
CA ASP A 121 -10.73 -18.06 4.33
C ASP A 121 -10.20 -18.79 3.07
N TYR A 122 -10.30 -18.12 1.91
CA TYR A 122 -10.12 -18.76 0.60
C TYR A 122 -8.74 -19.42 0.43
N HIS A 123 -7.67 -18.73 0.84
CA HIS A 123 -6.30 -19.24 0.63
C HIS A 123 -6.01 -20.51 1.45
N ASN A 124 -6.47 -20.53 2.70
CA ASN A 124 -6.31 -21.71 3.55
C ASN A 124 -7.11 -22.90 3.00
N GLN A 125 -8.38 -22.65 2.62
CA GLN A 125 -9.24 -23.68 2.05
C GLN A 125 -8.68 -24.22 0.73
N HIS A 126 -8.15 -23.33 -0.12
CA HIS A 126 -7.47 -23.73 -1.35
C HIS A 126 -6.23 -24.62 -1.06
N ALA A 127 -5.39 -24.21 -0.10
CA ALA A 127 -4.19 -24.97 0.26
C ALA A 127 -4.55 -26.35 0.82
N ILE A 128 -5.57 -26.44 1.69
CA ILE A 128 -6.08 -27.72 2.24
C ILE A 128 -6.59 -28.62 1.12
N ALA A 129 -7.46 -28.10 0.24
CA ALA A 129 -8.00 -28.88 -0.87
C ALA A 129 -6.91 -29.35 -1.83
N LYS A 130 -5.94 -28.48 -2.16
CA LYS A 130 -4.81 -28.81 -3.03
C LYS A 130 -3.89 -29.89 -2.44
N SER A 131 -3.77 -29.97 -1.11
CA SER A 131 -3.01 -31.00 -0.42
C SER A 131 -3.79 -32.32 -0.21
N GLY A 132 -5.01 -32.42 -0.73
CA GLY A 132 -5.87 -33.60 -0.63
C GLY A 132 -6.80 -33.61 0.59
N GLY A 133 -6.82 -32.54 1.38
CA GLY A 133 -7.76 -32.39 2.49
C GLY A 133 -9.16 -32.02 2.00
N TRP A 134 -10.18 -32.45 2.75
CA TRP A 134 -11.59 -32.14 2.47
C TRP A 134 -12.38 -32.12 3.77
N ASN A 135 -12.49 -30.93 4.40
CA ASN A 135 -13.17 -30.79 5.69
C ASN A 135 -14.11 -29.58 5.69
N ILE A 136 -15.39 -29.82 5.38
CA ILE A 136 -16.42 -28.81 5.32
C ILE A 136 -16.68 -28.19 6.72
N ALA A 137 -16.65 -29.00 7.77
CA ALA A 137 -16.92 -28.52 9.14
C ALA A 137 -15.86 -27.52 9.60
N ASP A 138 -14.60 -27.71 9.24
CA ASP A 138 -13.50 -26.79 9.51
C ASP A 138 -13.63 -25.51 8.68
N ALA A 139 -13.98 -25.63 7.40
CA ALA A 139 -14.21 -24.49 6.51
C ALA A 139 -15.32 -23.56 7.05
N VAL A 140 -16.45 -24.12 7.48
CA VAL A 140 -17.61 -23.36 8.00
C VAL A 140 -17.25 -22.56 9.25
N GLN A 141 -16.33 -23.03 10.07
CA GLN A 141 -15.93 -22.33 11.31
C GLN A 141 -15.10 -21.05 11.04
N ARG A 142 -14.48 -20.94 9.87
CA ARG A 142 -13.58 -19.83 9.53
C ARG A 142 -14.04 -18.97 8.37
N SER A 143 -15.08 -19.39 7.66
CA SER A 143 -15.60 -18.65 6.51
C SER A 143 -16.87 -17.89 6.89
N TYR A 144 -16.87 -16.59 6.68
CA TYR A 144 -18.01 -15.71 6.96
C TYR A 144 -18.48 -15.02 5.68
N ASP A 145 -19.71 -14.54 5.67
CA ASP A 145 -20.21 -13.68 4.62
C ASP A 145 -19.81 -12.23 4.90
N VAL A 146 -19.55 -11.46 3.86
CA VAL A 146 -19.26 -10.02 4.00
C VAL A 146 -20.53 -9.19 4.13
N GLU A 147 -21.68 -9.74 3.75
CA GLU A 147 -23.00 -9.13 3.95
C GLU A 147 -23.20 -8.75 5.42
N GLY A 148 -23.65 -7.52 5.66
CA GLY A 148 -23.88 -6.99 7.01
C GLY A 148 -22.62 -6.63 7.79
N MET A 149 -21.40 -6.89 7.27
CA MET A 149 -20.18 -6.47 7.93
C MET A 149 -19.99 -4.95 7.88
N HIS A 150 -19.39 -4.43 8.93
CA HIS A 150 -18.95 -3.04 9.03
C HIS A 150 -17.53 -2.91 8.45
N ILE A 151 -17.40 -2.19 7.33
CA ILE A 151 -16.14 -1.99 6.62
C ILE A 151 -15.74 -0.52 6.69
N GLY A 152 -14.57 -0.24 7.27
CA GLY A 152 -14.05 1.11 7.44
C GLY A 152 -12.80 1.38 6.62
N THR A 153 -12.64 2.62 6.14
CA THR A 153 -11.39 3.09 5.54
C THR A 153 -10.74 4.19 6.36
N VAL A 154 -9.45 4.04 6.63
CA VAL A 154 -8.60 5.13 7.13
C VAL A 154 -8.08 5.91 5.93
N ALA A 155 -8.54 7.12 5.77
CA ALA A 155 -8.51 7.99 4.62
C ALA A 155 -9.50 7.56 3.50
N ALA A 156 -10.39 8.48 3.18
CA ALA A 156 -11.43 8.32 2.17
C ALA A 156 -11.10 9.11 0.88
N GLY A 157 -9.81 9.09 0.52
CA GLY A 157 -9.34 9.60 -0.76
C GLY A 157 -9.79 8.71 -1.92
N ARG A 158 -9.14 8.84 -3.08
CA ARG A 158 -9.51 8.12 -4.31
C ARG A 158 -9.58 6.62 -4.15
N ILE A 159 -8.59 6.02 -3.49
CA ILE A 159 -8.51 4.57 -3.30
C ILE A 159 -9.54 4.12 -2.26
N GLY A 160 -9.50 4.71 -1.07
CA GLY A 160 -10.41 4.30 0.01
C GLY A 160 -11.88 4.45 -0.37
N LEU A 161 -12.25 5.58 -0.99
CA LEU A 161 -13.61 5.80 -1.44
C LEU A 161 -14.03 4.85 -2.58
N ASP A 162 -13.14 4.54 -3.53
CA ASP A 162 -13.44 3.60 -4.62
C ASP A 162 -13.56 2.16 -4.08
N ALA A 163 -12.76 1.78 -3.08
CA ALA A 163 -12.91 0.51 -2.39
C ALA A 163 -14.27 0.40 -1.70
N LEU A 164 -14.71 1.45 -0.97
CA LEU A 164 -16.04 1.47 -0.36
C LEU A 164 -17.17 1.40 -1.39
N ARG A 165 -17.06 2.12 -2.52
CA ARG A 165 -18.01 2.00 -3.63
C ARG A 165 -18.16 0.58 -4.15
N LYS A 166 -17.04 -0.12 -4.28
CA LYS A 166 -17.02 -1.53 -4.74
C LYS A 166 -17.52 -2.51 -3.69
N MET A 167 -17.45 -2.15 -2.39
CA MET A 167 -18.01 -2.97 -1.31
C MET A 167 -19.51 -2.75 -1.09
N LYS A 168 -20.07 -1.62 -1.52
CA LYS A 168 -21.52 -1.34 -1.36
C LYS A 168 -22.43 -2.44 -1.90
N PRO A 169 -22.21 -3.03 -3.10
CA PRO A 169 -23.07 -4.09 -3.64
C PRO A 169 -23.06 -5.40 -2.84
N PHE A 170 -22.20 -5.55 -1.85
CA PHE A 170 -22.16 -6.69 -0.94
C PHE A 170 -23.02 -6.47 0.33
N ASP A 171 -23.89 -5.44 0.32
CA ASP A 171 -24.77 -5.10 1.44
C ASP A 171 -24.05 -4.90 2.78
N THR A 172 -22.90 -4.23 2.72
CA THR A 172 -22.04 -3.90 3.85
C THR A 172 -22.38 -2.53 4.45
N HIS A 173 -22.08 -2.35 5.75
CA HIS A 173 -22.13 -1.05 6.41
C HIS A 173 -20.79 -0.33 6.24
N LEU A 174 -20.82 0.84 5.59
CA LEU A 174 -19.61 1.53 5.16
C LEU A 174 -19.27 2.68 6.10
N HIS A 175 -18.02 2.71 6.56
CA HIS A 175 -17.48 3.68 7.50
C HIS A 175 -16.21 4.33 6.94
N TYR A 176 -15.94 5.56 7.37
CA TYR A 176 -14.69 6.20 7.06
C TYR A 176 -14.22 7.16 8.14
N PHE A 177 -12.91 7.32 8.21
CA PHE A 177 -12.23 8.43 8.84
C PHE A 177 -11.38 9.14 7.81
N ASP A 178 -11.47 10.45 7.78
CA ASP A 178 -10.57 11.31 7.00
C ASP A 178 -10.36 12.62 7.78
N ARG A 179 -9.25 13.30 7.53
CA ARG A 179 -8.99 14.63 8.10
C ARG A 179 -10.00 15.68 7.63
N HIS A 180 -10.58 15.44 6.46
CA HIS A 180 -11.62 16.26 5.88
C HIS A 180 -12.86 15.41 5.61
N ARG A 181 -13.98 15.82 6.21
CA ARG A 181 -15.26 15.15 5.97
C ARG A 181 -15.63 15.25 4.49
N LEU A 182 -16.13 14.14 3.95
CA LEU A 182 -16.60 14.07 2.58
C LEU A 182 -17.86 14.94 2.39
N PRO A 183 -18.12 15.38 1.14
CA PRO A 183 -19.39 16.07 0.83
C PRO A 183 -20.61 15.20 1.16
N ASP A 184 -21.67 15.82 1.67
CA ASP A 184 -22.95 15.15 2.01
C ASP A 184 -23.53 14.31 0.87
N SER A 185 -23.31 14.74 -0.38
CA SER A 185 -23.76 14.00 -1.57
C SER A 185 -23.12 12.63 -1.68
N ILE A 186 -21.83 12.51 -1.35
CA ILE A 186 -21.09 11.25 -1.37
C ILE A 186 -21.47 10.37 -0.18
N GLU A 187 -21.61 10.96 1.01
CA GLU A 187 -22.07 10.23 2.18
C GLU A 187 -23.46 9.61 1.95
N LYS A 188 -24.38 10.36 1.34
CA LYS A 188 -25.72 9.89 1.00
C LYS A 188 -25.71 8.84 -0.12
N GLU A 189 -24.91 9.05 -1.18
CA GLU A 189 -24.76 8.11 -2.30
C GLU A 189 -24.38 6.71 -1.78
N LEU A 190 -23.44 6.65 -0.85
CA LEU A 190 -22.87 5.39 -0.37
C LEU A 190 -23.44 4.95 0.98
N ASN A 191 -24.28 5.75 1.61
CA ASN A 191 -24.74 5.56 3.00
C ASN A 191 -23.57 5.42 3.97
N LEU A 192 -22.60 6.35 3.88
CA LEU A 192 -21.38 6.33 4.68
C LEU A 192 -21.59 6.87 6.09
N THR A 193 -20.94 6.25 7.06
CA THR A 193 -20.82 6.76 8.41
C THR A 193 -19.44 7.39 8.61
N PHE A 194 -19.43 8.72 8.86
CA PHE A 194 -18.21 9.44 9.23
C PHE A 194 -17.84 9.20 10.68
N HIS A 195 -16.55 9.12 10.97
CA HIS A 195 -15.98 9.04 12.32
C HIS A 195 -15.00 10.17 12.57
N GLU A 196 -15.08 10.78 13.75
CA GLU A 196 -14.21 11.88 14.18
C GLU A 196 -12.76 11.44 14.48
N SER A 197 -12.55 10.13 14.65
CA SER A 197 -11.22 9.57 14.88
C SER A 197 -11.11 8.14 14.34
N VAL A 198 -9.87 7.71 14.05
CA VAL A 198 -9.59 6.32 13.71
C VAL A 198 -10.06 5.39 14.82
N GLU A 199 -9.83 5.77 16.08
CA GLU A 199 -10.24 4.98 17.25
C GLU A 199 -11.75 4.72 17.29
N SER A 200 -12.57 5.74 17.04
CA SER A 200 -14.04 5.58 17.05
C SER A 200 -14.51 4.66 15.92
N MET A 201 -13.84 4.70 14.77
CA MET A 201 -14.15 3.85 13.63
C MET A 201 -13.77 2.39 13.87
N VAL A 202 -12.56 2.12 14.35
CA VAL A 202 -12.07 0.73 14.48
C VAL A 202 -12.87 -0.06 15.52
N LYS A 203 -13.49 0.60 16.51
CA LYS A 203 -14.37 -0.04 17.52
C LYS A 203 -15.61 -0.70 16.93
N VAL A 204 -16.09 -0.22 15.79
CA VAL A 204 -17.33 -0.68 15.18
C VAL A 204 -17.11 -1.49 13.90
N CYS A 205 -15.92 -1.43 13.30
CA CYS A 205 -15.63 -2.10 12.05
C CYS A 205 -15.18 -3.56 12.25
N ASP A 206 -15.68 -4.43 11.38
CA ASP A 206 -15.22 -5.82 11.27
C ASP A 206 -13.98 -5.91 10.37
N VAL A 207 -13.90 -5.04 9.36
CA VAL A 207 -12.77 -4.91 8.47
C VAL A 207 -12.32 -3.45 8.39
N VAL A 208 -11.02 -3.20 8.51
CA VAL A 208 -10.44 -1.87 8.34
C VAL A 208 -9.42 -1.89 7.23
N THR A 209 -9.61 -1.04 6.21
CA THR A 209 -8.62 -0.83 5.14
C THR A 209 -7.87 0.47 5.34
N ILE A 210 -6.54 0.42 5.15
CA ILE A 210 -5.63 1.53 5.38
C ILE A 210 -5.25 2.14 4.03
N ASN A 211 -5.60 3.42 3.84
CA ASN A 211 -5.40 4.15 2.58
C ASN A 211 -4.79 5.55 2.80
N CYS A 212 -4.33 5.83 4.02
CA CYS A 212 -3.64 7.08 4.34
C CYS A 212 -2.17 7.03 3.89
N PRO A 213 -1.57 8.18 3.57
CA PRO A 213 -0.14 8.27 3.30
C PRO A 213 0.69 8.02 4.57
N LEU A 214 1.95 7.62 4.38
CA LEU A 214 2.91 7.52 5.47
C LEU A 214 3.47 8.92 5.80
N HIS A 215 3.19 9.37 7.01
CA HIS A 215 3.71 10.58 7.62
C HIS A 215 4.10 10.29 9.07
N PRO A 216 4.83 11.16 9.77
CA PRO A 216 5.16 10.95 11.18
C PRO A 216 3.95 10.64 12.07
N GLU A 217 2.78 11.23 11.76
CA GLU A 217 1.53 11.03 12.52
C GLU A 217 0.83 9.69 12.20
N THR A 218 1.19 9.05 11.08
CA THR A 218 0.60 7.76 10.66
C THR A 218 1.57 6.60 10.77
N GLU A 219 2.86 6.86 11.05
CA GLU A 219 3.83 5.81 11.32
C GLU A 219 3.44 5.07 12.61
N HIS A 220 3.35 3.74 12.52
CA HIS A 220 2.88 2.85 13.60
C HIS A 220 1.51 3.26 14.19
N LEU A 221 0.64 3.84 13.38
CA LEU A 221 -0.73 4.16 13.78
C LEU A 221 -1.47 2.91 14.28
N PHE A 222 -1.30 1.77 13.58
CA PHE A 222 -1.83 0.48 14.00
C PHE A 222 -0.81 -0.24 14.90
N ASN A 223 -0.76 0.18 16.14
CA ASN A 223 0.02 -0.40 17.24
C ASN A 223 -0.87 -1.22 18.18
N ASP A 224 -0.28 -1.80 19.23
CA ASP A 224 -1.02 -2.59 20.22
C ASP A 224 -2.20 -1.84 20.84
N GLU A 225 -2.04 -0.54 21.13
CA GLU A 225 -3.09 0.27 21.73
C GLU A 225 -4.32 0.38 20.80
N LEU A 226 -4.11 0.78 19.53
CA LEU A 226 -5.21 0.94 18.59
C LEU A 226 -5.84 -0.42 18.24
N ILE A 227 -5.02 -1.45 18.05
CA ILE A 227 -5.48 -2.79 17.70
C ILE A 227 -6.32 -3.39 18.85
N SER A 228 -5.96 -3.15 20.10
CA SER A 228 -6.74 -3.62 21.26
C SER A 228 -8.15 -3.02 21.33
N LYS A 229 -8.38 -1.87 20.68
CA LYS A 229 -9.68 -1.19 20.60
C LYS A 229 -10.56 -1.70 19.44
N MET A 230 -10.01 -2.47 18.53
CA MET A 230 -10.75 -3.10 17.44
C MET A 230 -11.69 -4.20 17.99
N LYS A 231 -12.71 -4.55 17.19
CA LYS A 231 -13.51 -5.74 17.50
C LYS A 231 -12.59 -6.96 17.57
N LYS A 232 -12.85 -7.85 18.54
CA LYS A 232 -12.17 -9.14 18.57
C LYS A 232 -12.50 -9.93 17.30
N GLY A 233 -11.49 -10.44 16.63
CA GLY A 233 -11.65 -11.15 15.37
C GLY A 233 -11.77 -10.24 14.15
N ALA A 234 -11.47 -8.96 14.27
CA ALA A 234 -11.46 -8.02 13.14
C ALA A 234 -10.34 -8.33 12.15
N TYR A 235 -10.46 -7.74 10.96
CA TYR A 235 -9.49 -7.87 9.87
C TYR A 235 -8.88 -6.52 9.50
N ILE A 236 -7.62 -6.53 9.08
CA ILE A 236 -6.94 -5.34 8.55
C ILE A 236 -6.48 -5.61 7.12
N VAL A 237 -6.68 -4.64 6.22
CA VAL A 237 -6.12 -4.61 4.87
C VAL A 237 -5.22 -3.39 4.73
N ASN A 238 -3.95 -3.58 4.41
CA ASN A 238 -3.00 -2.50 4.20
C ASN A 238 -2.38 -2.55 2.81
N THR A 239 -2.81 -1.65 1.95
CA THR A 239 -2.25 -1.42 0.61
C THR A 239 -1.61 -0.03 0.50
N ALA A 240 -1.40 0.64 1.62
CA ALA A 240 -0.79 1.97 1.69
C ALA A 240 0.72 1.89 1.88
N ARG A 241 1.19 1.75 3.13
CA ARG A 241 2.61 1.58 3.48
C ARG A 241 2.78 0.63 4.66
N GLY A 242 3.81 -0.23 4.61
CA GLY A 242 4.08 -1.21 5.67
C GLY A 242 4.28 -0.58 7.04
N LYS A 243 5.00 0.54 7.13
CA LYS A 243 5.28 1.27 8.36
C LYS A 243 4.07 1.88 9.08
N ILE A 244 2.90 1.95 8.45
CA ILE A 244 1.69 2.42 9.13
C ILE A 244 1.23 1.41 10.19
N CYS A 245 1.60 0.15 10.02
CA CYS A 245 1.37 -0.89 11.01
C CYS A 245 2.67 -1.23 11.74
N ASP A 246 2.60 -1.32 13.06
CA ASP A 246 3.65 -1.98 13.83
C ASP A 246 3.60 -3.48 13.53
N LYS A 247 4.68 -3.99 12.92
CA LYS A 247 4.74 -5.38 12.44
C LYS A 247 4.61 -6.41 13.57
N ASP A 248 5.18 -6.10 14.72
CA ASP A 248 5.18 -7.00 15.87
C ASP A 248 3.83 -6.96 16.61
N ALA A 249 3.17 -5.79 16.66
CA ALA A 249 1.82 -5.66 17.18
C ALA A 249 0.80 -6.45 16.33
N ILE A 250 0.90 -6.38 15.01
CA ILE A 250 0.07 -7.19 14.09
C ILE A 250 0.28 -8.69 14.36
N ALA A 251 1.53 -9.14 14.48
CA ALA A 251 1.84 -10.55 14.74
C ALA A 251 1.23 -11.04 16.06
N ARG A 252 1.43 -10.29 17.16
CA ARG A 252 0.83 -10.59 18.48
C ARG A 252 -0.70 -10.60 18.41
N ALA A 253 -1.30 -9.69 17.69
CA ALA A 253 -2.75 -9.60 17.58
C ALA A 253 -3.36 -10.81 16.83
N ILE A 254 -2.69 -11.31 15.80
CA ILE A 254 -3.10 -12.53 15.10
C ILE A 254 -2.91 -13.75 16.00
N GLU A 255 -1.77 -13.88 16.67
CA GLU A 255 -1.47 -14.99 17.55
C GLU A 255 -2.47 -15.08 18.74
N SER A 256 -2.87 -13.95 19.30
CA SER A 256 -3.85 -13.89 20.37
C SER A 256 -5.31 -14.04 19.92
N GLY A 257 -5.57 -14.01 18.62
CA GLY A 257 -6.93 -13.99 18.05
C GLY A 257 -7.68 -12.65 18.27
N GLN A 258 -6.96 -11.58 18.58
CA GLN A 258 -7.51 -10.22 18.57
C GLN A 258 -7.85 -9.80 17.13
N LEU A 259 -6.98 -10.16 16.17
CA LEU A 259 -7.24 -10.09 14.74
C LEU A 259 -7.44 -11.49 14.17
N SER A 260 -8.43 -11.66 13.31
CA SER A 260 -8.63 -12.89 12.52
C SER A 260 -7.75 -12.94 11.28
N GLY A 261 -7.25 -11.80 10.81
CA GLY A 261 -6.34 -11.75 9.69
C GLY A 261 -5.83 -10.35 9.35
N TYR A 262 -4.72 -10.35 8.66
CA TYR A 262 -4.14 -9.17 8.03
C TYR A 262 -3.84 -9.51 6.58
N ALA A 263 -4.22 -8.64 5.67
CA ALA A 263 -3.83 -8.73 4.27
C ALA A 263 -3.10 -7.46 3.82
N GLY A 264 -2.08 -7.62 2.99
CA GLY A 264 -1.33 -6.46 2.50
C GLY A 264 -0.35 -6.82 1.40
N ASP A 265 -0.08 -5.83 0.58
CA ASP A 265 0.90 -5.87 -0.50
C ASP A 265 2.11 -4.97 -0.25
N VAL A 266 2.17 -4.37 0.92
CA VAL A 266 3.24 -3.47 1.37
C VAL A 266 3.86 -3.97 2.68
N TRP A 267 5.17 -4.00 2.73
CA TRP A 267 5.93 -4.50 3.86
C TRP A 267 7.00 -3.49 4.28
N PHE A 268 7.57 -3.66 5.45
CA PHE A 268 8.75 -2.90 5.85
C PHE A 268 9.69 -3.77 6.70
N PRO A 269 11.00 -3.85 6.33
CA PRO A 269 11.59 -3.28 5.10
C PRO A 269 11.04 -3.95 3.83
N GLN A 270 11.24 -3.30 2.68
CA GLN A 270 10.78 -3.81 1.38
C GLN A 270 11.97 -3.82 0.40
N PRO A 271 12.30 -4.97 -0.23
CA PRO A 271 11.62 -6.26 -0.08
C PRO A 271 11.76 -6.86 1.32
N ALA A 272 10.74 -7.58 1.78
CA ALA A 272 10.75 -8.17 3.11
C ALA A 272 11.82 -9.27 3.23
N PRO A 273 12.67 -9.25 4.27
CA PRO A 273 13.68 -10.29 4.51
C PRO A 273 13.03 -11.65 4.77
N ASN A 274 13.81 -12.73 4.64
CA ASN A 274 13.30 -14.08 4.79
C ASN A 274 12.82 -14.41 6.21
N ASP A 275 13.36 -13.74 7.21
CA ASP A 275 13.02 -13.88 8.63
C ASP A 275 11.96 -12.89 9.12
N HIS A 276 11.33 -12.15 8.21
CA HIS A 276 10.28 -11.20 8.58
C HIS A 276 9.13 -11.92 9.29
N VAL A 277 8.72 -11.40 10.46
CA VAL A 277 7.72 -12.01 11.35
C VAL A 277 6.41 -12.37 10.64
N TRP A 278 5.99 -11.57 9.67
CA TRP A 278 4.76 -11.82 8.91
C TRP A 278 4.82 -13.05 7.99
N ARG A 279 6.01 -13.60 7.70
CA ARG A 279 6.13 -14.84 6.92
C ARG A 279 5.71 -16.10 7.68
N SER A 280 5.66 -16.02 9.01
CA SER A 280 5.23 -17.10 9.90
C SER A 280 3.82 -16.94 10.47
N CYS A 281 3.18 -15.78 10.28
CA CYS A 281 1.81 -15.52 10.72
C CYS A 281 0.79 -15.92 9.64
N LEU A 282 -0.49 -16.05 10.04
CA LEU A 282 -1.61 -16.17 9.10
C LEU A 282 -1.87 -14.84 8.39
N LEU A 283 -1.08 -14.57 7.37
CA LEU A 283 -1.18 -13.37 6.55
C LEU A 283 -1.55 -13.71 5.13
N TYR A 284 -2.41 -12.89 4.56
CA TYR A 284 -2.70 -12.89 3.14
C TYR A 284 -1.86 -11.82 2.48
N THR A 285 -0.87 -12.20 1.68
CA THR A 285 0.03 -11.26 1.04
C THR A 285 0.26 -11.62 -0.41
N SER A 286 0.47 -10.61 -1.20
CA SER A 286 0.91 -10.74 -2.59
C SER A 286 1.94 -9.64 -2.89
N PRO A 287 2.78 -9.82 -3.91
CA PRO A 287 3.46 -8.68 -4.52
C PRO A 287 2.40 -7.69 -5.01
N SER A 288 2.65 -6.40 -4.86
CA SER A 288 1.69 -5.39 -5.29
C SER A 288 1.40 -5.50 -6.79
N PRO A 289 0.13 -5.65 -7.22
CA PRO A 289 -0.21 -5.60 -8.65
C PRO A 289 -0.02 -4.21 -9.26
N ARG A 290 0.36 -3.23 -8.46
CA ARG A 290 0.73 -1.88 -8.91
C ARG A 290 2.03 -1.87 -9.69
N ASP A 291 2.84 -2.93 -9.53
CA ASP A 291 4.16 -3.07 -10.16
C ASP A 291 4.07 -3.78 -11.52
N VAL A 292 2.87 -4.10 -11.98
CA VAL A 292 2.63 -4.67 -13.30
C VAL A 292 2.38 -3.51 -14.27
N PRO A 293 3.17 -3.40 -15.35
CA PRO A 293 3.02 -2.35 -16.36
C PRO A 293 1.70 -2.47 -17.13
#